data_ee56dc8b3ab8925fe97d87ac6ffed287
#
_entry.id   ee56dc8b3ab8925fe97d87ac6ffed287
#
_cell.length_a   1.000
_cell.length_b   1.000
_cell.length_c   1.000
_cell.angle_alpha   90.00
_cell.angle_beta   90.00
_cell.angle_gamma   90.00
#
_symmetry.space_group_name_H-M   'P 1'
#
loop_
_entity.id
_entity.type
_entity.pdbx_description
1 polymer ?
#
loop_
_entity_poly.entity_id
_entity_poly.type
_entity_poly.pdbx_seq_one_letter_code
_entity_poly.pdbx_strand_id
1 'polypeptide(L)'
;MRGNRSKGKKSSIFRMFLIPLIGVMLLQGAITIGTLVTRQITRTLEEYSSSMMSRLVENRGVVLQNDMNQRWASIHEQEPLLNEVLERYLAETGQGLDAALRSDQGRSELLTLLFPACLDILQSSNTTGIFLLLPGPEAGEAGTCDGFFVRDSDPDTNPANYTDLLLERGSKELSRTWNIPLDTNWTTRFRLDGPGAHSGDRYFYEPWRAGEAHPEADTPDL
;
A
#
# COMPACT_ATOMS: atom_id res chain seq x y z
N MET A 1 51.40 12.39 -90.58
CA MET A 1 50.93 11.26 -89.78
C MET A 1 51.67 11.26 -88.46
N ARG A 2 51.00 11.74 -87.39
CA ARG A 2 51.55 11.76 -86.01
C ARG A 2 50.83 10.71 -85.20
N GLY A 3 51.51 9.62 -84.90
CA GLY A 3 51.01 8.54 -84.06
C GLY A 3 50.90 8.98 -82.61
N ASN A 4 49.68 8.96 -82.09
CA ASN A 4 49.32 9.27 -80.68
C ASN A 4 49.63 8.01 -79.81
N ARG A 5 50.80 7.95 -79.14
CA ARG A 5 51.09 6.89 -78.15
C ARG A 5 50.31 7.11 -76.85
N SER A 6 49.24 6.39 -76.73
CA SER A 6 48.52 6.23 -75.44
C SER A 6 49.47 5.60 -74.39
N LYS A 7 49.96 6.39 -73.43
CA LYS A 7 50.64 5.92 -72.24
C LYS A 7 49.66 5.21 -71.33
N GLY A 8 49.52 3.91 -71.49
CA GLY A 8 48.82 3.07 -70.55
C GLY A 8 49.47 3.20 -69.18
N LYS A 9 48.74 3.80 -68.19
CA LYS A 9 49.12 3.85 -66.78
C LYS A 9 49.20 2.43 -66.27
N LYS A 10 50.40 1.84 -66.14
CA LYS A 10 50.64 0.59 -65.42
C LYS A 10 50.27 0.85 -63.92
N SER A 11 49.05 0.55 -63.51
CA SER A 11 48.75 0.47 -62.11
C SER A 11 49.54 -0.64 -61.45
N SER A 12 50.48 -0.29 -60.56
CA SER A 12 51.32 -1.27 -59.86
C SER A 12 50.35 -2.28 -59.13
N ILE A 13 50.60 -3.56 -59.37
CA ILE A 13 49.93 -4.70 -58.76
C ILE A 13 49.85 -4.50 -57.23
N PHE A 14 50.93 -3.94 -56.69
CA PHE A 14 50.99 -3.59 -55.24
C PHE A 14 49.87 -2.61 -54.79
N ARG A 15 49.55 -1.58 -55.61
CA ARG A 15 48.41 -0.67 -55.25
C ARG A 15 47.05 -1.36 -55.32
N MET A 16 46.94 -2.33 -56.23
CA MET A 16 45.65 -3.03 -56.40
C MET A 16 45.32 -3.93 -55.19
N PHE A 17 46.31 -4.44 -54.48
CA PHE A 17 46.11 -5.23 -53.24
C PHE A 17 46.20 -4.39 -51.97
N LEU A 18 47.06 -3.37 -51.93
CA LEU A 18 47.26 -2.57 -50.71
C LEU A 18 46.03 -1.69 -50.34
N ILE A 19 45.40 -1.09 -51.35
CA ILE A 19 44.27 -0.22 -51.15
C ILE A 19 43.09 -0.97 -50.50
N PRO A 20 42.60 -2.12 -51.04
CA PRO A 20 41.56 -2.89 -50.43
C PRO A 20 41.94 -3.47 -49.06
N LEU A 21 43.18 -3.86 -48.84
CA LEU A 21 43.68 -4.35 -47.55
C LEU A 21 43.60 -3.28 -46.49
N ILE A 22 44.03 -2.05 -46.74
CA ILE A 22 43.90 -0.92 -45.82
C ILE A 22 42.41 -0.61 -45.56
N GLY A 23 41.59 -0.65 -46.59
CA GLY A 23 40.15 -0.45 -46.47
C GLY A 23 39.49 -1.45 -45.50
N VAL A 24 39.84 -2.73 -45.63
CA VAL A 24 39.32 -3.78 -44.72
C VAL A 24 39.83 -3.58 -43.30
N MET A 25 41.09 -3.24 -43.10
CA MET A 25 41.66 -2.99 -41.76
C MET A 25 40.98 -1.77 -41.08
N LEU A 26 40.74 -0.70 -41.83
CA LEU A 26 40.04 0.48 -41.30
C LEU A 26 38.58 0.17 -40.94
N LEU A 27 37.90 -0.59 -41.79
CA LEU A 27 36.53 -1.02 -41.54
C LEU A 27 36.43 -1.90 -40.29
N GLN A 28 37.32 -2.87 -40.15
CA GLN A 28 37.41 -3.74 -38.99
C GLN A 28 37.71 -2.95 -37.73
N GLY A 29 38.64 -2.01 -37.78
CA GLY A 29 38.93 -1.10 -36.66
C GLY A 29 37.72 -0.26 -36.23
N ALA A 30 37.00 0.31 -37.19
CA ALA A 30 35.81 1.10 -36.93
C ALA A 30 34.70 0.25 -36.29
N ILE A 31 34.45 -0.98 -36.74
CA ILE A 31 33.49 -1.91 -36.16
C ILE A 31 33.89 -2.27 -34.72
N THR A 32 35.16 -2.58 -34.50
CA THR A 32 35.65 -2.95 -33.16
C THR A 32 35.51 -1.80 -32.17
N ILE A 33 35.91 -0.61 -32.56
CA ILE A 33 35.79 0.59 -31.72
C ILE A 33 34.29 0.89 -31.46
N GLY A 34 33.46 0.83 -32.49
CA GLY A 34 32.01 1.04 -32.38
C GLY A 34 31.35 0.07 -31.37
N THR A 35 31.70 -1.22 -31.46
CA THR A 35 31.15 -2.23 -30.52
C THR A 35 31.62 -2.02 -29.08
N LEU A 36 32.89 -1.65 -28.88
CA LEU A 36 33.42 -1.36 -27.54
C LEU A 36 32.76 -0.14 -26.93
N VAL A 37 32.63 0.95 -27.66
CA VAL A 37 31.98 2.19 -27.19
C VAL A 37 30.51 1.94 -26.87
N THR A 38 29.80 1.23 -27.75
CA THR A 38 28.37 0.90 -27.48
C THR A 38 28.21 0.06 -26.22
N ARG A 39 29.05 -0.97 -26.04
CA ARG A 39 29.01 -1.79 -24.82
C ARG A 39 29.31 -0.99 -23.56
N GLN A 40 30.24 -0.08 -23.60
CA GLN A 40 30.60 0.76 -22.46
C GLN A 40 29.46 1.72 -22.11
N ILE A 41 28.87 2.36 -23.14
CA ILE A 41 27.73 3.24 -22.95
C ILE A 41 26.55 2.47 -22.36
N THR A 42 26.20 1.29 -22.87
CA THR A 42 25.11 0.46 -22.38
C THR A 42 25.33 0.09 -20.91
N ARG A 43 26.51 -0.38 -20.54
CA ARG A 43 26.82 -0.70 -19.13
C ARG A 43 26.71 0.50 -18.23
N THR A 44 27.23 1.65 -18.61
CA THR A 44 27.16 2.87 -17.82
C THR A 44 25.72 3.33 -17.65
N LEU A 45 24.88 3.20 -18.69
CA LEU A 45 23.45 3.51 -18.61
C LEU A 45 22.70 2.53 -17.70
N GLU A 46 22.99 1.24 -17.78
CA GLU A 46 22.39 0.23 -16.90
C GLU A 46 22.76 0.47 -15.43
N GLU A 47 24.04 0.71 -15.14
CA GLU A 47 24.50 1.02 -13.78
C GLU A 47 23.89 2.32 -13.25
N TYR A 48 23.81 3.36 -14.08
CA TYR A 48 23.19 4.62 -13.72
C TYR A 48 21.69 4.48 -13.48
N SER A 49 20.98 3.78 -14.36
CA SER A 49 19.55 3.50 -14.21
C SER A 49 19.27 2.69 -12.95
N SER A 50 20.04 1.64 -12.70
CA SER A 50 19.90 0.81 -11.50
C SER A 50 20.15 1.62 -10.23
N SER A 51 21.22 2.42 -10.20
CA SER A 51 21.53 3.31 -9.08
C SER A 51 20.44 4.37 -8.85
N MET A 52 19.89 4.94 -9.92
CA MET A 52 18.83 5.93 -9.83
C MET A 52 17.52 5.31 -9.32
N MET A 53 17.17 4.12 -9.80
CA MET A 53 16.02 3.36 -9.32
C MET A 53 16.17 2.99 -7.84
N SER A 54 17.34 2.50 -7.43
CA SER A 54 17.62 2.17 -6.03
C SER A 54 17.42 3.37 -5.12
N ARG A 55 17.97 4.53 -5.50
CA ARG A 55 17.78 5.79 -4.75
C ARG A 55 16.33 6.26 -4.69
N LEU A 56 15.58 6.09 -5.79
CA LEU A 56 14.16 6.43 -5.83
C LEU A 56 13.35 5.53 -4.87
N VAL A 57 13.63 4.23 -4.87
CA VAL A 57 12.98 3.27 -3.97
C VAL A 57 13.33 3.58 -2.52
N GLU A 58 14.61 3.83 -2.23
CA GLU A 58 15.08 4.18 -0.89
C GLU A 58 14.42 5.48 -0.38
N ASN A 59 14.42 6.54 -1.20
CA ASN A 59 13.77 7.78 -0.84
C ASN A 59 12.26 7.62 -0.61
N ARG A 60 11.58 6.83 -1.46
CA ARG A 60 10.17 6.53 -1.24
C ARG A 60 9.94 5.73 0.03
N GLY A 61 10.82 4.78 0.33
CA GLY A 61 10.78 4.03 1.58
C GLY A 61 10.89 4.94 2.81
N VAL A 62 11.82 5.89 2.81
CA VAL A 62 11.99 6.86 3.90
C VAL A 62 10.76 7.76 4.04
N VAL A 63 10.22 8.27 2.92
CA VAL A 63 9.01 9.10 2.94
C VAL A 63 7.83 8.33 3.50
N LEU A 64 7.61 7.10 3.03
CA LEU A 64 6.53 6.24 3.52
C LEU A 64 6.68 5.92 5.00
N GLN A 65 7.90 5.60 5.44
CA GLN A 65 8.17 5.33 6.85
C GLN A 65 7.90 6.54 7.74
N ASN A 66 8.29 7.72 7.30
CA ASN A 66 8.01 8.96 8.03
C ASN A 66 6.51 9.26 8.10
N ASP A 67 5.79 9.09 7.00
CA ASP A 67 4.34 9.25 6.94
C ASP A 67 3.64 8.25 7.89
N MET A 68 4.01 6.99 7.85
CA MET A 68 3.48 5.98 8.77
C MET A 68 3.79 6.29 10.23
N ASN A 69 5.01 6.72 10.54
CA ASN A 69 5.38 7.11 11.91
C ASN A 69 4.56 8.31 12.39
N GLN A 70 4.31 9.27 11.54
CA GLN A 70 3.49 10.44 11.85
C GLN A 70 2.03 10.04 12.13
N ARG A 71 1.46 9.17 11.31
CA ARG A 71 0.10 8.62 11.51
C ARG A 71 0.00 7.82 12.80
N TRP A 72 1.00 6.97 13.10
CA TRP A 72 1.07 6.25 14.36
C TRP A 72 1.14 7.17 15.59
N ALA A 73 1.96 8.20 15.52
CA ALA A 73 2.05 9.19 16.61
C ALA A 73 0.70 9.88 16.84
N SER A 74 0.01 10.27 15.75
CA SER A 74 -1.31 10.89 15.82
C SER A 74 -2.35 9.95 16.46
N ILE A 75 -2.36 8.66 16.11
CA ILE A 75 -3.27 7.67 16.70
C ILE A 75 -2.98 7.50 18.19
N HIS A 76 -1.71 7.41 18.56
CA HIS A 76 -1.31 7.24 19.96
C HIS A 76 -1.68 8.45 20.83
N GLU A 77 -1.61 9.66 20.29
CA GLU A 77 -2.06 10.88 20.97
C GLU A 77 -3.57 10.89 21.24
N GLN A 78 -4.36 10.15 20.49
CA GLN A 78 -5.82 10.06 20.63
C GLN A 78 -6.28 8.92 21.57
N GLU A 79 -5.39 8.01 21.95
CA GLU A 79 -5.70 6.92 22.87
C GLU A 79 -6.32 7.39 24.20
N PRO A 80 -5.82 8.46 24.86
CA PRO A 80 -6.42 8.97 26.07
C PRO A 80 -7.87 9.42 25.90
N LEU A 81 -8.24 9.93 24.73
CA LEU A 81 -9.61 10.37 24.44
C LEU A 81 -10.58 9.20 24.47
N LEU A 82 -10.22 8.08 23.86
CA LEU A 82 -11.05 6.86 23.90
C LEU A 82 -11.19 6.32 25.32
N ASN A 83 -10.10 6.33 26.07
CA ASN A 83 -10.12 5.89 27.47
C ASN A 83 -10.98 6.80 28.33
N GLU A 84 -10.92 8.12 28.16
CA GLU A 84 -11.78 9.07 28.89
C GLU A 84 -13.26 8.83 28.61
N VAL A 85 -13.63 8.62 27.34
CA VAL A 85 -15.01 8.32 26.95
C VAL A 85 -15.47 7.02 27.58
N LEU A 86 -14.64 5.99 27.58
CA LEU A 86 -14.94 4.69 28.18
C LEU A 86 -15.09 4.79 29.70
N GLU A 87 -14.17 5.43 30.40
CA GLU A 87 -14.20 5.61 31.84
C GLU A 87 -15.43 6.39 32.27
N ARG A 88 -15.82 7.42 31.53
CA ARG A 88 -17.04 8.19 31.80
C ARG A 88 -18.29 7.31 31.71
N TYR A 89 -18.41 6.49 30.67
CA TYR A 89 -19.51 5.56 30.50
C TYR A 89 -19.58 4.56 31.65
N LEU A 90 -18.47 3.98 32.06
CA LEU A 90 -18.42 3.02 33.16
C LEU A 90 -18.82 3.68 34.51
N ALA A 91 -18.41 4.93 34.72
CA ALA A 91 -18.76 5.69 35.90
C ALA A 91 -20.24 6.05 35.93
N GLU A 92 -20.84 6.44 34.80
CA GLU A 92 -22.26 6.80 34.69
C GLU A 92 -23.19 5.59 34.84
N THR A 93 -22.80 4.46 34.26
CA THR A 93 -23.61 3.22 34.33
C THR A 93 -23.42 2.44 35.62
N GLY A 94 -22.30 2.66 36.32
CA GLY A 94 -21.91 1.87 37.49
C GLY A 94 -21.58 0.41 37.17
N GLN A 95 -21.41 0.06 35.88
CA GLN A 95 -21.09 -1.28 35.41
C GLN A 95 -19.60 -1.42 35.15
N GLY A 96 -19.06 -2.61 35.39
CA GLY A 96 -17.71 -2.92 34.94
C GLY A 96 -17.66 -3.21 33.42
N LEU A 97 -16.52 -2.97 32.81
CA LEU A 97 -16.32 -3.20 31.38
C LEU A 97 -16.72 -4.63 30.96
N ASP A 98 -16.32 -5.63 31.74
CA ASP A 98 -16.66 -7.04 31.48
C ASP A 98 -18.17 -7.30 31.44
N ALA A 99 -18.94 -6.60 32.30
CA ALA A 99 -20.38 -6.73 32.31
C ALA A 99 -21.02 -6.08 31.07
N ALA A 100 -20.52 -4.93 30.65
CA ALA A 100 -20.96 -4.25 29.45
C ALA A 100 -20.64 -5.09 28.19
N LEU A 101 -19.45 -5.68 28.11
CA LEU A 101 -19.03 -6.52 26.99
C LEU A 101 -19.81 -7.85 26.89
N ARG A 102 -20.30 -8.40 28.00
CA ARG A 102 -21.11 -9.64 27.99
C ARG A 102 -22.54 -9.44 27.47
N SER A 103 -23.05 -8.23 27.46
CA SER A 103 -24.40 -7.95 27.02
C SER A 103 -24.42 -7.37 25.61
N ASP A 104 -25.31 -7.86 24.74
CA ASP A 104 -25.49 -7.31 23.39
C ASP A 104 -25.83 -5.82 23.44
N GLN A 105 -26.66 -5.43 24.40
CA GLN A 105 -27.02 -4.03 24.59
C GLN A 105 -25.83 -3.18 25.03
N GLY A 106 -25.02 -3.65 25.99
CA GLY A 106 -23.85 -2.92 26.45
C GLY A 106 -22.80 -2.74 25.35
N ARG A 107 -22.59 -3.76 24.52
CA ARG A 107 -21.70 -3.64 23.34
C ARG A 107 -22.25 -2.63 22.34
N SER A 108 -23.56 -2.67 22.05
CA SER A 108 -24.19 -1.70 21.14
C SER A 108 -24.09 -0.26 21.65
N GLU A 109 -24.28 -0.05 22.94
CA GLU A 109 -24.14 1.26 23.61
C GLU A 109 -22.67 1.74 23.52
N LEU A 110 -21.72 0.87 23.84
CA LEU A 110 -20.29 1.18 23.73
C LEU A 110 -19.88 1.55 22.31
N LEU A 111 -20.33 0.79 21.30
CA LEU A 111 -20.04 1.11 19.90
C LEU A 111 -20.62 2.47 19.49
N THR A 112 -21.82 2.77 19.92
CA THR A 112 -22.48 4.06 19.64
C THR A 112 -21.74 5.22 20.31
N LEU A 113 -21.29 5.02 21.53
CA LEU A 113 -20.59 6.03 22.32
C LEU A 113 -19.18 6.31 21.80
N LEU A 114 -18.44 5.26 21.40
CA LEU A 114 -17.07 5.38 20.92
C LEU A 114 -16.98 5.80 19.45
N PHE A 115 -18.07 5.67 18.70
CA PHE A 115 -18.09 5.97 17.27
C PHE A 115 -17.62 7.39 16.91
N PRO A 116 -18.10 8.48 17.56
CA PRO A 116 -17.63 9.83 17.25
C PRO A 116 -16.14 10.02 17.51
N ALA A 117 -15.62 9.50 18.63
CA ALA A 117 -14.20 9.56 18.91
C ALA A 117 -13.35 8.80 17.86
N CYS A 118 -13.86 7.68 17.37
CA CYS A 118 -13.22 6.96 16.28
C CYS A 118 -13.24 7.76 14.97
N LEU A 119 -14.33 8.49 14.66
CA LEU A 119 -14.36 9.38 13.49
C LEU A 119 -13.34 10.52 13.63
N ASP A 120 -13.22 11.12 14.80
CA ASP A 120 -12.22 12.17 15.05
C ASP A 120 -10.79 11.64 14.87
N ILE A 121 -10.52 10.41 15.31
CA ILE A 121 -9.23 9.75 15.09
C ILE A 121 -9.00 9.52 13.58
N LEU A 122 -9.99 8.98 12.87
CA LEU A 122 -9.91 8.72 11.44
C LEU A 122 -9.50 9.98 10.68
N GLN A 123 -10.17 11.08 10.97
CA GLN A 123 -9.93 12.36 10.31
C GLN A 123 -8.60 13.01 10.72
N SER A 124 -8.27 13.01 12.00
CA SER A 124 -7.04 13.64 12.50
C SER A 124 -5.78 12.88 12.09
N SER A 125 -5.88 11.56 11.90
CA SER A 125 -4.75 10.73 11.49
C SER A 125 -4.58 10.59 9.98
N ASN A 126 -5.48 11.13 9.16
CA ASN A 126 -5.46 10.98 7.71
C ASN A 126 -5.35 9.51 7.27
N THR A 127 -6.02 8.62 7.98
CA THR A 127 -6.04 7.20 7.64
C THR A 127 -7.23 6.89 6.74
N THR A 128 -7.12 5.83 5.93
CA THR A 128 -8.15 5.42 4.99
C THR A 128 -9.30 4.66 5.62
N GLY A 129 -9.20 4.32 6.91
CA GLY A 129 -10.25 3.63 7.61
C GLY A 129 -9.92 3.38 9.05
N ILE A 130 -10.98 3.20 9.84
CA ILE A 130 -10.90 2.84 11.25
C ILE A 130 -11.91 1.75 11.56
N PHE A 131 -11.51 0.81 12.37
CA PHE A 131 -12.40 -0.23 12.88
C PHE A 131 -12.30 -0.31 14.40
N LEU A 132 -13.40 -0.69 15.01
CA LEU A 132 -13.49 -1.01 16.44
C LEU A 132 -14.19 -2.35 16.58
N LEU A 133 -13.57 -3.26 17.30
CA LEU A 133 -14.13 -4.58 17.60
C LEU A 133 -14.28 -4.74 19.11
N LEU A 134 -15.45 -5.16 19.53
CA LEU A 134 -15.73 -5.50 20.93
C LEU A 134 -15.88 -7.02 21.02
N PRO A 135 -15.09 -7.70 21.87
CA PRO A 135 -15.20 -9.14 22.07
C PRO A 135 -16.54 -9.47 22.73
N GLY A 136 -17.26 -10.44 22.16
CA GLY A 136 -18.45 -11.01 22.76
C GLY A 136 -18.11 -12.09 23.79
N PRO A 137 -19.10 -12.59 24.55
CA PRO A 137 -18.89 -13.65 25.55
C PRO A 137 -18.42 -14.97 24.95
N GLU A 138 -18.63 -15.18 23.66
CA GLU A 138 -18.22 -16.38 22.90
C GLU A 138 -16.92 -16.16 22.09
N ALA A 139 -16.19 -15.07 22.32
CA ALA A 139 -14.97 -14.73 21.57
C ALA A 139 -13.82 -15.75 21.70
N GLY A 140 -13.97 -16.79 22.52
CA GLY A 140 -13.02 -17.92 22.64
C GLY A 140 -13.36 -19.14 21.79
N GLU A 141 -14.57 -19.22 21.23
CA GLU A 141 -15.02 -20.34 20.40
C GLU A 141 -15.68 -19.78 19.13
N ALA A 142 -15.00 -19.78 18.00
CA ALA A 142 -15.55 -19.38 16.69
C ALA A 142 -16.43 -18.09 16.74
N GLY A 143 -15.96 -17.07 17.46
CA GLY A 143 -16.79 -15.97 17.93
C GLY A 143 -17.11 -14.94 16.88
N THR A 144 -18.33 -14.45 16.91
CA THR A 144 -18.69 -13.19 16.27
C THR A 144 -18.29 -12.05 17.17
N CYS A 145 -17.57 -11.05 16.64
CA CYS A 145 -17.32 -9.78 17.31
C CYS A 145 -18.34 -8.76 16.83
N ASP A 146 -18.89 -7.99 17.76
CA ASP A 146 -19.63 -6.79 17.42
C ASP A 146 -18.64 -5.66 17.14
N GLY A 147 -18.91 -4.86 16.12
CA GLY A 147 -17.98 -3.81 15.75
C GLY A 147 -18.47 -2.98 14.59
N PHE A 148 -17.64 -2.04 14.18
CA PHE A 148 -17.83 -1.28 12.96
C PHE A 148 -16.52 -1.11 12.20
N PHE A 149 -16.66 -0.85 10.92
CA PHE A 149 -15.57 -0.42 10.04
C PHE A 149 -16.04 0.76 9.22
N VAL A 150 -15.40 1.91 9.41
CA VAL A 150 -15.61 3.12 8.63
C VAL A 150 -14.43 3.31 7.71
N ARG A 151 -14.71 3.47 6.44
CA ARG A 151 -13.74 3.80 5.41
C ARG A 151 -13.90 5.24 4.99
N ASP A 152 -12.78 5.93 4.86
CA ASP A 152 -12.66 7.23 4.22
C ASP A 152 -12.11 7.02 2.81
N SER A 153 -12.88 7.45 1.80
CA SER A 153 -12.50 7.27 0.40
C SER A 153 -11.55 8.35 -0.11
N ASP A 154 -11.46 9.47 0.60
CA ASP A 154 -10.59 10.59 0.22
C ASP A 154 -10.01 11.34 1.45
N PRO A 155 -9.15 10.70 2.23
CA PRO A 155 -8.64 11.24 3.49
C PRO A 155 -7.84 12.53 3.35
N ASP A 156 -7.32 12.82 2.16
CA ASP A 156 -6.43 13.96 1.93
C ASP A 156 -7.17 15.25 1.55
N THR A 157 -8.43 15.16 1.08
CA THR A 157 -9.08 16.31 0.45
C THR A 157 -9.87 17.17 1.42
N ASN A 158 -10.55 16.61 2.39
CA ASN A 158 -11.32 17.39 3.37
C ASN A 158 -11.60 16.62 4.66
N PRO A 159 -10.73 16.68 5.64
CA PRO A 159 -10.89 15.95 6.89
C PRO A 159 -12.15 16.34 7.70
N ALA A 160 -12.81 17.44 7.38
CA ALA A 160 -14.05 17.89 8.03
C ALA A 160 -15.32 17.44 7.29
N ASN A 161 -15.20 16.72 6.18
CA ASN A 161 -16.34 16.32 5.37
C ASN A 161 -16.66 14.84 5.58
N TYR A 162 -17.86 14.55 6.07
CA TYR A 162 -18.35 13.18 6.27
C TYR A 162 -19.03 12.57 5.02
N THR A 163 -19.03 13.28 3.89
CA THR A 163 -19.76 12.82 2.69
C THR A 163 -19.05 11.73 1.92
N ASP A 164 -17.78 11.54 2.17
CA ASP A 164 -16.89 10.53 1.60
C ASP A 164 -16.63 9.32 2.50
N LEU A 165 -17.26 9.33 3.68
CA LEU A 165 -17.23 8.19 4.57
C LEU A 165 -18.22 7.11 4.14
N LEU A 166 -17.81 5.85 4.28
CA LEU A 166 -18.61 4.67 4.05
C LEU A 166 -18.52 3.76 5.28
N LEU A 167 -19.67 3.40 5.83
CA LEU A 167 -19.74 2.38 6.86
C LEU A 167 -19.75 1.00 6.18
N GLU A 168 -18.61 0.40 6.01
CA GLU A 168 -18.50 -0.92 5.39
C GLU A 168 -19.07 -2.01 6.28
N ARG A 169 -18.94 -1.86 7.61
CA ARG A 169 -19.56 -2.72 8.61
C ARG A 169 -20.06 -1.90 9.77
N GLY A 170 -21.19 -2.28 10.32
CA GLY A 170 -21.77 -1.61 11.47
C GLY A 170 -23.29 -1.75 11.51
N SER A 171 -23.90 -1.12 12.49
CA SER A 171 -25.34 -1.14 12.65
C SER A 171 -26.04 -0.11 11.74
N LYS A 172 -27.27 -0.41 11.36
CA LYS A 172 -28.14 0.56 10.66
C LYS A 172 -28.41 1.82 11.49
N GLU A 173 -28.31 1.70 12.79
CA GLU A 173 -28.49 2.80 13.72
C GLU A 173 -27.35 3.80 13.62
N LEU A 174 -26.09 3.32 13.63
CA LEU A 174 -24.91 4.17 13.42
C LEU A 174 -25.00 4.89 12.07
N SER A 175 -25.33 4.16 11.00
CA SER A 175 -25.51 4.75 9.66
C SER A 175 -26.53 5.88 9.65
N ARG A 176 -27.67 5.70 10.29
CA ARG A 176 -28.75 6.70 10.34
C ARG A 176 -28.38 7.90 11.21
N THR A 177 -27.83 7.64 12.40
CA THR A 177 -27.45 8.68 13.36
C THR A 177 -26.42 9.64 12.80
N TRP A 178 -25.44 9.09 12.09
CA TRP A 178 -24.32 9.86 11.53
C TRP A 178 -24.48 10.21 10.06
N ASN A 179 -25.58 9.77 9.43
CA ASN A 179 -25.84 9.97 8.00
C ASN A 179 -24.70 9.47 7.10
N ILE A 180 -24.05 8.37 7.50
CA ILE A 180 -22.99 7.72 6.75
C ILE A 180 -23.60 6.53 6.00
N PRO A 181 -23.43 6.41 4.67
CA PRO A 181 -23.95 5.28 3.91
C PRO A 181 -23.44 3.95 4.46
N LEU A 182 -24.31 2.96 4.62
CA LEU A 182 -23.97 1.60 5.01
C LEU A 182 -23.83 0.74 3.76
N ASP A 183 -22.71 0.04 3.62
CA ASP A 183 -22.58 -1.01 2.62
C ASP A 183 -23.41 -2.22 3.03
N THR A 184 -24.44 -2.50 2.22
CA THR A 184 -25.36 -3.61 2.49
C THR A 184 -24.85 -4.96 2.02
N ASN A 185 -23.73 -5.01 1.33
CA ASN A 185 -23.13 -6.25 0.84
C ASN A 185 -22.39 -7.02 1.93
N TRP A 186 -22.08 -6.37 3.05
CA TRP A 186 -21.33 -6.96 4.16
C TRP A 186 -22.25 -7.29 5.33
N THR A 187 -21.85 -8.30 6.11
CA THR A 187 -22.54 -8.62 7.37
C THR A 187 -22.25 -7.55 8.41
N THR A 188 -23.23 -7.26 9.27
CA THR A 188 -23.06 -6.28 10.37
C THR A 188 -22.11 -6.77 11.47
N ARG A 189 -21.74 -8.05 11.46
CA ARG A 189 -20.83 -8.67 12.44
C ARG A 189 -19.62 -9.24 11.78
N PHE A 190 -18.48 -9.09 12.42
CA PHE A 190 -17.24 -9.74 12.02
C PHE A 190 -17.28 -11.21 12.43
N ARG A 191 -17.00 -12.12 11.51
CA ARG A 191 -16.86 -13.53 11.76
C ARG A 191 -15.41 -13.92 11.58
N LEU A 192 -14.80 -14.39 12.66
CA LEU A 192 -13.39 -14.75 12.67
C LEU A 192 -13.17 -16.18 12.18
N ASP A 193 -14.13 -17.07 12.44
CA ASP A 193 -14.06 -18.49 12.12
C ASP A 193 -15.40 -19.06 11.65
N GLY A 194 -15.35 -20.22 10.99
CA GLY A 194 -16.53 -21.00 10.61
C GLY A 194 -17.19 -20.56 9.29
N PRO A 195 -18.37 -21.15 8.96
CA PRO A 195 -19.08 -20.84 7.72
C PRO A 195 -19.50 -19.37 7.66
N GLY A 196 -19.02 -18.66 6.65
CA GLY A 196 -19.29 -17.23 6.45
C GLY A 196 -18.24 -16.29 7.08
N ALA A 197 -17.14 -16.83 7.61
CA ALA A 197 -15.95 -16.03 7.89
C ALA A 197 -15.35 -15.54 6.56
N HIS A 198 -15.04 -14.27 6.49
CA HIS A 198 -14.31 -13.69 5.36
C HIS A 198 -12.84 -13.59 5.72
N SER A 199 -11.95 -13.90 4.78
CA SER A 199 -10.50 -13.77 4.98
C SER A 199 -10.10 -12.36 5.40
N GLY A 200 -10.81 -11.34 4.88
CA GLY A 200 -10.63 -9.95 5.28
C GLY A 200 -10.91 -9.67 6.77
N ASP A 201 -11.79 -10.42 7.43
CA ASP A 201 -12.10 -10.21 8.84
C ASP A 201 -10.93 -10.55 9.76
N ARG A 202 -10.12 -11.53 9.38
CA ARG A 202 -8.92 -11.91 10.12
C ARG A 202 -7.86 -10.82 10.13
N TYR A 203 -7.70 -10.06 9.04
CA TYR A 203 -6.75 -8.96 8.97
C TYR A 203 -7.05 -7.85 9.97
N PHE A 204 -8.30 -7.63 10.31
CA PHE A 204 -8.69 -6.64 11.30
C PHE A 204 -8.48 -7.12 12.73
N TYR A 205 -8.67 -8.41 12.99
CA TYR A 205 -8.56 -8.99 14.32
C TYR A 205 -7.15 -9.43 14.68
N GLU A 206 -6.42 -10.02 13.72
CA GLU A 206 -5.04 -10.44 13.86
C GLU A 206 -4.16 -9.54 12.97
N PRO A 207 -3.74 -8.37 13.45
CA PRO A 207 -2.87 -7.50 12.68
C PRO A 207 -1.58 -8.24 12.37
N TRP A 208 -1.15 -8.15 11.13
CA TRP A 208 0.03 -8.82 10.63
C TRP A 208 1.25 -8.45 11.47
N ARG A 209 1.85 -9.42 12.12
CA ARG A 209 3.11 -9.24 12.85
C ARG A 209 4.25 -9.46 11.87
N ALA A 210 5.08 -8.46 11.68
CA ALA A 210 6.25 -8.55 10.83
C ALA A 210 7.11 -9.76 11.23
N GLY A 211 7.30 -10.72 10.32
CA GLY A 211 8.10 -11.93 10.52
C GLY A 211 7.33 -13.22 10.78
N GLU A 212 6.02 -13.19 10.96
CA GLU A 212 5.19 -14.39 10.99
C GLU A 212 4.57 -14.61 9.60
N ALA A 213 4.89 -15.73 8.97
CA ALA A 213 4.23 -16.15 7.76
C ALA A 213 2.79 -16.49 8.09
N HIS A 214 1.83 -15.71 7.61
CA HIS A 214 0.43 -16.05 7.72
C HIS A 214 0.16 -17.22 6.78
N PRO A 215 -0.28 -18.39 7.26
CA PRO A 215 -0.42 -19.59 6.44
C PRO A 215 -1.45 -19.46 5.31
N GLU A 216 -2.23 -18.40 5.28
CA GLU A 216 -3.27 -18.14 4.27
C GLU A 216 -2.97 -16.95 3.35
N ALA A 217 -1.79 -16.30 3.50
CA ALA A 217 -1.41 -15.17 2.64
C ALA A 217 -1.08 -15.57 1.19
N ASP A 218 -1.09 -16.86 0.87
CA ASP A 218 -0.72 -17.39 -0.45
C ASP A 218 -1.88 -17.50 -1.45
N THR A 219 -3.10 -17.15 -1.08
CA THR A 219 -4.22 -17.09 -2.04
C THR A 219 -4.92 -15.76 -1.97
N PRO A 220 -4.54 -14.79 -2.82
CA PRO A 220 -5.43 -13.68 -3.09
C PRO A 220 -6.61 -14.24 -3.89
N ASP A 221 -7.74 -14.41 -3.23
CA ASP A 221 -9.01 -14.57 -3.92
C ASP A 221 -9.33 -13.23 -4.61
N LEU A 222 -8.95 -13.18 -5.88
CA LEU A 222 -9.38 -12.18 -6.84
C LEU A 222 -10.67 -12.64 -7.52
#